data_b6026277963e58353db557a432443097
#
_entry.id   b6026277963e58353db557a432443097
#
_cell.length_a   1.000
_cell.length_b   1.000
_cell.length_c   1.000
_cell.angle_alpha   90.00
_cell.angle_beta   90.00
_cell.angle_gamma   90.00
#
_symmetry.space_group_name_H-M   'P 1'
#
loop_
_entity.id
_entity.type
_entity.pdbx_description
1 polymer ?
#
loop_
_entity_poly.entity_id
_entity_poly.type
_entity_poly.pdbx_seq_one_letter_code
_entity_poly.pdbx_strand_id
1 'polypeptide(L)'
;MSSVSPFRSAAQKAEERTAKRDAVLRAAVRMFNERGFHATSLDDVAASLGISKRTIYHYLANKDQVLLECVTLGLEQLIEAATAARQEAGDGRYRLIRFLHRYARITMDDFGRCIIRTGEEILSPESRPRFRALKREIDMALRGLIEEAVADGSIAPVDSRMAAFALAGALNWPARWHDPKGSLSAETIAVMLVDILTKGLDPRA
;
A
#
# COMPACT_ATOMS: atom_id res chain seq x y z
N MET A 1 24.57 -28.02 28.87
CA MET A 1 23.69 -28.58 27.82
C MET A 1 22.29 -28.01 28.06
N SER A 2 21.91 -26.98 27.35
CA SER A 2 20.57 -26.34 27.48
C SER A 2 19.54 -27.27 26.85
N SER A 3 18.62 -27.78 27.68
CA SER A 3 17.47 -28.56 27.24
C SER A 3 16.54 -27.66 26.44
N VAL A 4 16.53 -27.81 25.10
CA VAL A 4 15.53 -27.21 24.22
C VAL A 4 14.20 -27.91 24.53
N SER A 5 13.24 -27.16 25.07
CA SER A 5 11.89 -27.68 25.31
C SER A 5 11.27 -28.21 24.03
N PRO A 6 10.73 -29.44 23.98
CA PRO A 6 10.07 -29.99 22.80
C PRO A 6 8.71 -29.29 22.49
N PHE A 7 8.26 -28.39 23.35
CA PHE A 7 7.00 -27.66 23.20
C PHE A 7 7.29 -26.24 22.72
N ARG A 8 6.61 -25.84 21.64
CA ARG A 8 6.68 -24.45 21.13
C ARG A 8 6.15 -23.48 22.19
N SER A 9 6.90 -22.39 22.42
CA SER A 9 6.48 -21.32 23.32
C SER A 9 5.20 -20.62 22.83
N ALA A 10 4.50 -19.92 23.72
CA ALA A 10 3.34 -19.11 23.33
C ALA A 10 3.72 -18.05 22.28
N ALA A 11 4.91 -17.47 22.38
CA ALA A 11 5.44 -16.51 21.39
C ALA A 11 5.64 -17.14 20.00
N GLN A 12 6.26 -18.34 19.93
CA GLN A 12 6.43 -19.05 18.67
C GLN A 12 5.09 -19.43 18.00
N LYS A 13 4.09 -19.82 18.80
CA LYS A 13 2.74 -20.10 18.27
C LYS A 13 2.05 -18.85 17.75
N ALA A 14 2.22 -17.71 18.42
CA ALA A 14 1.68 -16.42 17.99
C ALA A 14 2.34 -15.98 16.65
N GLU A 15 3.67 -16.07 16.56
CA GLU A 15 4.43 -15.74 15.36
C GLU A 15 4.02 -16.63 14.15
N GLU A 16 3.91 -17.94 14.36
CA GLU A 16 3.41 -18.85 13.33
C GLU A 16 1.98 -18.53 12.89
N ARG A 17 1.12 -18.14 13.82
CA ARG A 17 -0.26 -17.74 13.50
C ARG A 17 -0.28 -16.48 12.65
N THR A 18 0.53 -15.48 13.00
CA THR A 18 0.68 -14.25 12.22
C THR A 18 1.21 -14.55 10.82
N ALA A 19 2.29 -15.32 10.69
CA ALA A 19 2.87 -15.69 9.40
C ALA A 19 1.87 -16.45 8.50
N LYS A 20 1.07 -17.36 9.09
CA LYS A 20 0.02 -18.08 8.33
C LYS A 20 -1.10 -17.13 7.88
N ARG A 21 -1.51 -16.19 8.73
CA ARG A 21 -2.52 -15.19 8.38
C ARG A 21 -2.01 -14.28 7.25
N ASP A 22 -0.78 -13.83 7.32
CA ASP A 22 -0.15 -13.02 6.28
C ASP A 22 -0.06 -13.77 4.95
N ALA A 23 0.26 -15.06 4.96
CA ALA A 23 0.26 -15.88 3.76
C ALA A 23 -1.14 -15.96 3.11
N VAL A 24 -2.20 -16.07 3.92
CA VAL A 24 -3.59 -16.06 3.42
C VAL A 24 -3.96 -14.70 2.85
N LEU A 25 -3.61 -13.59 3.50
CA LEU A 25 -3.87 -12.24 3.00
C LEU A 25 -3.13 -11.98 1.69
N ARG A 26 -1.86 -12.40 1.57
CA ARG A 26 -1.10 -12.30 0.30
C ARG A 26 -1.71 -13.10 -0.83
N ALA A 27 -2.19 -14.31 -0.57
CA ALA A 27 -2.89 -15.12 -1.59
C ALA A 27 -4.21 -14.46 -2.00
N ALA A 28 -4.98 -13.98 -1.03
CA ALA A 28 -6.26 -13.30 -1.29
C ALA A 28 -6.08 -12.04 -2.12
N VAL A 29 -5.12 -11.16 -1.75
CA VAL A 29 -4.90 -9.90 -2.46
C VAL A 29 -4.44 -10.12 -3.91
N ARG A 30 -3.61 -11.12 -4.17
CA ARG A 30 -3.23 -11.49 -5.54
C ARG A 30 -4.44 -11.91 -6.36
N MET A 31 -5.29 -12.78 -5.82
CA MET A 31 -6.49 -13.22 -6.51
C MET A 31 -7.49 -12.08 -6.72
N PHE A 32 -7.63 -11.16 -5.76
CA PHE A 32 -8.45 -9.94 -5.93
C PHE A 32 -7.90 -9.06 -7.05
N ASN A 33 -6.58 -8.91 -7.16
CA ASN A 33 -5.94 -8.15 -8.22
C ASN A 33 -6.06 -8.80 -9.60
N GLU A 34 -6.00 -10.13 -9.69
CA GLU A 34 -6.04 -10.89 -10.93
C GLU A 34 -7.44 -11.09 -11.47
N ARG A 35 -8.38 -11.51 -10.62
CA ARG A 35 -9.74 -11.94 -11.01
C ARG A 35 -10.83 -10.95 -10.62
N GLY A 36 -10.49 -9.99 -9.75
CA GLY A 36 -11.46 -9.09 -9.13
C GLY A 36 -12.07 -9.67 -7.85
N PHE A 37 -12.56 -8.76 -7.00
CA PHE A 37 -13.14 -9.13 -5.71
C PHE A 37 -14.33 -10.08 -5.86
N HIS A 38 -15.30 -9.76 -6.72
CA HIS A 38 -16.54 -10.55 -6.84
C HIS A 38 -16.30 -11.97 -7.37
N ALA A 39 -15.36 -12.14 -8.29
CA ALA A 39 -15.02 -13.42 -8.90
C ALA A 39 -14.10 -14.31 -8.06
N THR A 40 -13.67 -13.86 -6.88
CA THR A 40 -12.79 -14.62 -5.97
C THR A 40 -13.58 -15.09 -4.75
N SER A 41 -13.46 -16.34 -4.35
CA SER A 41 -14.01 -16.88 -3.09
C SER A 41 -12.87 -17.18 -2.10
N LEU A 42 -13.20 -17.25 -0.80
CA LEU A 42 -12.21 -17.71 0.20
C LEU A 42 -11.87 -19.19 0.02
N ASP A 43 -12.76 -19.97 -0.59
CA ASP A 43 -12.50 -21.38 -0.92
C ASP A 43 -11.42 -21.50 -2.01
N ASP A 44 -11.44 -20.59 -3.02
CA ASP A 44 -10.40 -20.53 -4.06
C ASP A 44 -9.05 -20.16 -3.44
N VAL A 45 -9.04 -19.20 -2.50
CA VAL A 45 -7.82 -18.82 -1.76
C VAL A 45 -7.29 -20.01 -0.95
N ALA A 46 -8.15 -20.74 -0.24
CA ALA A 46 -7.76 -21.94 0.51
C ALA A 46 -7.16 -22.99 -0.42
N ALA A 47 -7.80 -23.27 -1.57
CA ALA A 47 -7.32 -24.21 -2.57
C ALA A 47 -5.94 -23.81 -3.12
N SER A 48 -5.71 -22.51 -3.39
CA SER A 48 -4.43 -22.02 -3.89
C SER A 48 -3.27 -22.19 -2.90
N LEU A 49 -3.59 -22.28 -1.61
CA LEU A 49 -2.62 -22.49 -0.52
C LEU A 49 -2.50 -23.96 -0.10
N GLY A 50 -3.30 -24.87 -0.69
CA GLY A 50 -3.35 -26.27 -0.27
C GLY A 50 -3.86 -26.47 1.16
N ILE A 51 -4.70 -25.56 1.68
CA ILE A 51 -5.30 -25.64 3.02
C ILE A 51 -6.80 -25.94 2.94
N SER A 52 -7.34 -26.48 4.05
CA SER A 52 -8.77 -26.76 4.11
C SER A 52 -9.60 -25.49 4.23
N LYS A 53 -10.85 -25.53 3.74
CA LYS A 53 -11.85 -24.49 3.96
C LYS A 53 -11.99 -24.10 5.43
N ARG A 54 -12.03 -25.12 6.33
CA ARG A 54 -12.07 -24.88 7.77
C ARG A 54 -10.88 -24.07 8.28
N THR A 55 -9.70 -24.34 7.72
CA THR A 55 -8.46 -23.62 8.10
C THR A 55 -8.52 -22.16 7.74
N ILE A 56 -8.98 -21.78 6.52
CA ILE A 56 -9.04 -20.37 6.14
C ILE A 56 -10.02 -19.58 7.01
N TYR A 57 -11.20 -20.15 7.32
CA TYR A 57 -12.21 -19.52 8.19
C TYR A 57 -11.78 -19.43 9.67
N HIS A 58 -10.74 -20.16 10.07
CA HIS A 58 -10.12 -19.98 11.39
C HIS A 58 -9.29 -18.67 11.46
N TYR A 59 -8.72 -18.24 10.34
CA TYR A 59 -7.90 -17.02 10.28
C TYR A 59 -8.70 -15.77 9.88
N LEU A 60 -9.73 -15.93 9.06
CA LEU A 60 -10.47 -14.85 8.42
C LEU A 60 -11.99 -15.12 8.50
N ALA A 61 -12.74 -14.16 9.05
CA ALA A 61 -14.17 -14.36 9.31
C ALA A 61 -15.01 -14.35 8.02
N ASN A 62 -14.75 -13.40 7.11
CA ASN A 62 -15.45 -13.28 5.84
C ASN A 62 -14.60 -12.53 4.80
N LYS A 63 -15.05 -12.54 3.56
CA LYS A 63 -14.35 -11.98 2.41
C LYS A 63 -14.23 -10.46 2.45
N ASP A 64 -15.23 -9.75 2.96
CA ASP A 64 -15.20 -8.29 3.12
C ASP A 64 -14.13 -7.87 4.13
N GLN A 65 -14.05 -8.58 5.26
CA GLN A 65 -13.00 -8.33 6.26
C GLN A 65 -11.61 -8.59 5.68
N VAL A 66 -11.45 -9.64 4.86
CA VAL A 66 -10.17 -9.91 4.16
C VAL A 66 -9.80 -8.75 3.25
N LEU A 67 -10.75 -8.24 2.48
CA LEU A 67 -10.51 -7.08 1.62
C LEU A 67 -10.14 -5.84 2.45
N LEU A 68 -10.88 -5.54 3.51
CA LEU A 68 -10.59 -4.43 4.41
C LEU A 68 -9.17 -4.55 4.99
N GLU A 69 -8.75 -5.73 5.41
CA GLU A 69 -7.39 -5.95 5.91
C GLU A 69 -6.33 -5.75 4.82
N CYS A 70 -6.57 -6.26 3.60
CA CYS A 70 -5.64 -6.05 2.49
C CYS A 70 -5.46 -4.55 2.16
N VAL A 71 -6.55 -3.78 2.08
CA VAL A 71 -6.45 -2.34 1.81
C VAL A 71 -5.88 -1.57 3.00
N THR A 72 -6.15 -2.01 4.23
CA THR A 72 -5.56 -1.43 5.44
C THR A 72 -4.05 -1.58 5.45
N LEU A 73 -3.52 -2.80 5.20
CA LEU A 73 -2.08 -3.05 5.13
C LEU A 73 -1.38 -2.15 4.10
N GLY A 74 -1.95 -2.01 2.91
CA GLY A 74 -1.36 -1.14 1.90
C GLY A 74 -1.41 0.35 2.27
N LEU A 75 -2.48 0.81 2.93
CA LEU A 75 -2.57 2.19 3.41
C LEU A 75 -1.62 2.45 4.59
N GLU A 76 -1.48 1.51 5.51
CA GLU A 76 -0.51 1.60 6.62
C GLU A 76 0.92 1.68 6.10
N GLN A 77 1.29 0.93 5.06
CA GLN A 77 2.61 1.05 4.41
C GLN A 77 2.85 2.46 3.84
N LEU A 78 1.83 3.11 3.29
CA LEU A 78 1.94 4.50 2.83
C LEU A 78 2.12 5.49 3.98
N ILE A 79 1.42 5.30 5.10
CA ILE A 79 1.55 6.12 6.32
C ILE A 79 2.97 5.98 6.90
N GLU A 80 3.45 4.75 7.02
CA GLU A 80 4.81 4.46 7.48
C GLU A 80 5.86 5.09 6.56
N ALA A 81 5.65 5.02 5.23
CA ALA A 81 6.54 5.64 4.25
C ALA A 81 6.60 7.16 4.40
N ALA A 82 5.47 7.83 4.67
CA ALA A 82 5.40 9.27 4.94
C ALA A 82 6.12 9.64 6.25
N THR A 83 5.88 8.87 7.30
CA THR A 83 6.54 9.04 8.60
C THR A 83 8.05 8.89 8.49
N ALA A 84 8.50 7.84 7.80
CA ALA A 84 9.93 7.60 7.57
C ALA A 84 10.58 8.70 6.73
N ALA A 85 9.90 9.22 5.70
CA ALA A 85 10.42 10.30 4.87
C ALA A 85 10.61 11.60 5.67
N ARG A 86 9.71 11.92 6.60
CA ARG A 86 9.86 13.10 7.48
C ARG A 86 11.06 13.05 8.40
N GLN A 87 11.53 11.85 8.75
CA GLN A 87 12.69 11.65 9.62
C GLN A 87 14.03 11.69 8.85
N GLU A 88 14.01 11.70 7.52
CA GLU A 88 15.25 11.77 6.72
C GLU A 88 15.88 13.16 6.79
N ALA A 89 17.21 13.20 6.86
CA ALA A 89 17.96 14.45 6.77
C ALA A 89 17.81 15.06 5.37
N GLY A 90 17.66 16.39 5.30
CA GLY A 90 17.49 17.13 4.05
C GLY A 90 16.38 18.19 4.17
N ASP A 91 16.14 18.90 3.08
CA ASP A 91 15.06 19.89 2.99
C ASP A 91 13.69 19.22 2.71
N GLY A 92 12.63 20.02 2.74
CA GLY A 92 11.27 19.54 2.52
C GLY A 92 11.09 18.92 1.13
N ARG A 93 11.72 19.50 0.09
CA ARG A 93 11.70 18.93 -1.27
C ARG A 93 12.32 17.55 -1.32
N TYR A 94 13.48 17.36 -0.67
CA TYR A 94 14.12 16.05 -0.59
C TYR A 94 13.20 15.02 0.08
N ARG A 95 12.63 15.34 1.25
CA ARG A 95 11.71 14.45 1.98
C ARG A 95 10.46 14.12 1.18
N LEU A 96 9.87 15.13 0.51
CA LEU A 96 8.72 14.92 -0.40
C LEU A 96 9.08 13.95 -1.52
N ILE A 97 10.19 14.14 -2.24
CA ILE A 97 10.64 13.27 -3.32
C ILE A 97 10.86 11.84 -2.80
N ARG A 98 11.48 11.67 -1.63
CA ARG A 98 11.68 10.36 -1.00
C ARG A 98 10.35 9.65 -0.72
N PHE A 99 9.38 10.39 -0.23
CA PHE A 99 8.03 9.86 -0.03
C PHE A 99 7.37 9.46 -1.37
N LEU A 100 7.42 10.32 -2.39
CA LEU A 100 6.80 10.04 -3.69
C LEU A 100 7.37 8.78 -4.36
N HIS A 101 8.68 8.54 -4.26
CA HIS A 101 9.28 7.29 -4.74
C HIS A 101 8.74 6.06 -4.01
N ARG A 102 8.63 6.11 -2.68
CA ARG A 102 8.05 5.01 -1.90
C ARG A 102 6.59 4.82 -2.22
N TYR A 103 5.83 5.92 -2.30
CA TYR A 103 4.41 5.92 -2.66
C TYR A 103 4.18 5.20 -3.99
N ALA A 104 4.91 5.59 -5.05
CA ALA A 104 4.79 4.97 -6.37
C ALA A 104 5.06 3.46 -6.34
N ARG A 105 6.09 3.02 -5.59
CA ARG A 105 6.41 1.60 -5.45
C ARG A 105 5.33 0.83 -4.70
N ILE A 106 4.85 1.37 -3.58
CA ILE A 106 3.81 0.75 -2.76
C ILE A 106 2.52 0.59 -3.56
N THR A 107 2.12 1.61 -4.34
CA THR A 107 0.89 1.52 -5.16
C THR A 107 0.97 0.48 -6.28
N MET A 108 2.17 0.06 -6.68
CA MET A 108 2.39 -1.00 -7.67
C MET A 108 2.56 -2.39 -7.06
N ASP A 109 2.71 -2.54 -5.74
CA ASP A 109 2.73 -3.84 -5.09
C ASP A 109 1.32 -4.46 -4.94
N ASP A 110 1.23 -5.68 -4.42
CA ASP A 110 -0.04 -6.40 -4.34
C ASP A 110 -1.09 -5.68 -3.46
N PHE A 111 -0.69 -5.17 -2.29
CA PHE A 111 -1.60 -4.49 -1.36
C PHE A 111 -1.96 -3.08 -1.83
N GLY A 112 -0.99 -2.32 -2.31
CA GLY A 112 -1.19 -0.98 -2.86
C GLY A 112 -2.07 -1.00 -4.11
N ARG A 113 -1.86 -1.96 -5.01
CA ARG A 113 -2.69 -2.17 -6.18
C ARG A 113 -4.14 -2.47 -5.81
N CYS A 114 -4.35 -3.26 -4.76
CA CYS A 114 -5.67 -3.56 -4.23
C CYS A 114 -6.39 -2.28 -3.78
N ILE A 115 -5.71 -1.34 -3.09
CA ILE A 115 -6.29 -0.05 -2.69
C ILE A 115 -6.83 0.72 -3.89
N ILE A 116 -6.02 0.80 -4.96
CA ILE A 116 -6.35 1.62 -6.15
C ILE A 116 -7.45 0.97 -7.00
N ARG A 117 -7.53 -0.35 -6.98
CA ARG A 117 -8.54 -1.11 -7.74
C ARG A 117 -9.84 -1.31 -6.97
N THR A 118 -9.81 -1.16 -5.64
CA THR A 118 -11.00 -1.29 -4.80
C THR A 118 -11.75 0.03 -4.75
N GLY A 119 -12.93 0.07 -5.34
CA GLY A 119 -13.88 1.14 -5.13
C GLY A 119 -14.52 1.01 -3.73
N GLU A 120 -14.88 2.13 -3.13
CA GLU A 120 -15.51 2.14 -1.80
C GLU A 120 -16.83 1.36 -1.77
N GLU A 121 -17.53 1.32 -2.89
CA GLU A 121 -18.78 0.58 -3.10
C GLU A 121 -18.62 -0.94 -2.93
N ILE A 122 -17.42 -1.47 -3.10
CA ILE A 122 -17.12 -2.91 -2.93
C ILE A 122 -17.10 -3.31 -1.45
N LEU A 123 -16.69 -2.38 -0.58
CA LEU A 123 -16.66 -2.61 0.88
C LEU A 123 -18.06 -2.53 1.50
N SER A 124 -18.28 -3.32 2.54
CA SER A 124 -19.51 -3.24 3.33
C SER A 124 -19.69 -1.86 3.97
N PRO A 125 -20.92 -1.45 4.30
CA PRO A 125 -21.18 -0.18 5.01
C PRO A 125 -20.37 -0.03 6.30
N GLU A 126 -20.13 -1.13 7.01
CA GLU A 126 -19.35 -1.16 8.26
C GLU A 126 -17.87 -0.93 8.03
N SER A 127 -17.31 -1.40 6.89
CA SER A 127 -15.90 -1.30 6.53
C SER A 127 -15.52 0.07 5.93
N ARG A 128 -16.45 0.76 5.28
CA ARG A 128 -16.21 2.05 4.60
C ARG A 128 -15.65 3.15 5.49
N PRO A 129 -16.13 3.37 6.72
CA PRO A 129 -15.60 4.44 7.58
C PRO A 129 -14.11 4.28 7.87
N ARG A 130 -13.64 3.05 8.13
CA ARG A 130 -12.22 2.75 8.38
C ARG A 130 -11.38 3.02 7.14
N PHE A 131 -11.83 2.57 5.98
CA PHE A 131 -11.16 2.81 4.70
C PHE A 131 -11.03 4.31 4.37
N ARG A 132 -12.12 5.08 4.56
CA ARG A 132 -12.10 6.55 4.38
C ARG A 132 -11.15 7.25 5.33
N ALA A 133 -11.11 6.83 6.60
CA ALA A 133 -10.23 7.42 7.60
C ALA A 133 -8.76 7.24 7.21
N LEU A 134 -8.34 6.05 6.80
CA LEU A 134 -6.98 5.77 6.35
C LEU A 134 -6.61 6.56 5.08
N LYS A 135 -7.52 6.64 4.10
CA LYS A 135 -7.30 7.46 2.89
C LYS A 135 -7.12 8.95 3.22
N ARG A 136 -7.90 9.46 4.17
CA ARG A 136 -7.74 10.85 4.65
C ARG A 136 -6.39 11.05 5.33
N GLU A 137 -5.94 10.09 6.11
CA GLU A 137 -4.64 10.16 6.79
C GLU A 137 -3.48 10.27 5.79
N ILE A 138 -3.51 9.49 4.71
CA ILE A 138 -2.51 9.57 3.63
C ILE A 138 -2.59 10.93 2.90
N ASP A 139 -3.78 11.41 2.58
CA ASP A 139 -3.97 12.73 1.96
C ASP A 139 -3.37 13.84 2.84
N MET A 140 -3.65 13.81 4.14
CA MET A 140 -3.08 14.77 5.09
C MET A 140 -1.55 14.64 5.22
N ALA A 141 -1.02 13.42 5.22
CA ALA A 141 0.41 13.19 5.28
C ALA A 141 1.16 13.76 4.06
N LEU A 142 0.61 13.54 2.86
CA LEU A 142 1.18 14.10 1.62
C LEU A 142 1.09 15.63 1.59
N ARG A 143 -0.05 16.23 1.97
CA ARG A 143 -0.18 17.68 2.06
C ARG A 143 0.81 18.28 3.05
N GLY A 144 0.97 17.67 4.22
CA GLY A 144 1.93 18.13 5.21
C GLY A 144 3.37 18.13 4.68
N LEU A 145 3.80 17.11 3.92
CA LEU A 145 5.12 17.10 3.27
C LEU A 145 5.27 18.22 2.22
N ILE A 146 4.21 18.54 1.47
CA ILE A 146 4.20 19.66 0.52
C ILE A 146 4.30 21.00 1.27
N GLU A 147 3.53 21.19 2.33
CA GLU A 147 3.52 22.39 3.15
C GLU A 147 4.87 22.63 3.84
N GLU A 148 5.51 21.57 4.35
CA GLU A 148 6.87 21.63 4.89
C GLU A 148 7.88 22.11 3.84
N ALA A 149 7.77 21.63 2.60
CA ALA A 149 8.67 22.02 1.51
C ALA A 149 8.41 23.45 1.01
N VAL A 150 7.18 23.95 1.06
CA VAL A 150 6.85 25.36 0.81
C VAL A 150 7.41 26.23 1.93
N ALA A 151 7.23 25.81 3.18
CA ALA A 151 7.61 26.61 4.35
C ALA A 151 9.14 26.80 4.48
N ASP A 152 9.94 25.80 4.10
CA ASP A 152 11.41 25.90 4.09
C ASP A 152 11.97 26.50 2.79
N GLY A 153 11.10 26.86 1.83
CA GLY A 153 11.47 27.49 0.56
C GLY A 153 12.08 26.53 -0.46
N SER A 154 12.09 25.21 -0.20
CA SER A 154 12.69 24.21 -1.10
C SER A 154 11.83 23.90 -2.33
N ILE A 155 10.54 24.28 -2.32
CA ILE A 155 9.66 24.34 -3.50
C ILE A 155 8.93 25.69 -3.55
N ALA A 156 8.47 26.06 -4.76
CA ALA A 156 7.65 27.26 -4.93
C ALA A 156 6.30 27.14 -4.19
N PRO A 157 5.71 28.28 -3.75
CA PRO A 157 4.36 28.28 -3.19
C PRO A 157 3.35 27.61 -4.12
N VAL A 158 2.57 26.68 -3.57
CA VAL A 158 1.55 25.92 -4.30
C VAL A 158 0.38 25.59 -3.36
N ASP A 159 -0.82 25.45 -3.92
CA ASP A 159 -1.95 24.88 -3.18
C ASP A 159 -1.66 23.42 -2.84
N SER A 160 -1.47 23.10 -1.56
CA SER A 160 -1.08 21.76 -1.11
C SER A 160 -2.12 20.68 -1.45
N ARG A 161 -3.41 21.06 -1.49
CA ARG A 161 -4.49 20.14 -1.85
C ARG A 161 -4.45 19.78 -3.31
N MET A 162 -4.30 20.77 -4.20
CA MET A 162 -4.24 20.53 -5.64
C MET A 162 -2.97 19.79 -6.02
N ALA A 163 -1.84 20.14 -5.41
CA ALA A 163 -0.59 19.43 -5.62
C ALA A 163 -0.70 17.95 -5.15
N ALA A 164 -1.29 17.68 -3.98
CA ALA A 164 -1.50 16.33 -3.51
C ALA A 164 -2.40 15.51 -4.45
N PHE A 165 -3.47 16.09 -4.98
CA PHE A 165 -4.34 15.41 -5.95
C PHE A 165 -3.62 15.10 -7.26
N ALA A 166 -2.82 16.02 -7.78
CA ALA A 166 -2.04 15.81 -9.02
C ALA A 166 -0.99 14.72 -8.83
N LEU A 167 -0.21 14.78 -7.74
CA LEU A 167 0.83 13.82 -7.43
C LEU A 167 0.25 12.42 -7.18
N ALA A 168 -0.74 12.30 -6.28
CA ALA A 168 -1.37 11.02 -5.99
C ALA A 168 -2.09 10.44 -7.22
N GLY A 169 -2.78 11.27 -8.00
CA GLY A 169 -3.45 10.84 -9.23
C GLY A 169 -2.50 10.21 -10.24
N ALA A 170 -1.36 10.86 -10.49
CA ALA A 170 -0.33 10.36 -11.39
C ALA A 170 0.32 9.07 -10.87
N LEU A 171 0.66 9.02 -9.56
CA LEU A 171 1.34 7.88 -8.96
C LEU A 171 0.41 6.67 -8.69
N ASN A 172 -0.90 6.88 -8.65
CA ASN A 172 -1.89 5.80 -8.55
C ASN A 172 -2.14 5.10 -9.89
N TRP A 173 -1.94 5.82 -11.01
CA TRP A 173 -2.27 5.28 -12.34
C TRP A 173 -1.51 4.00 -12.72
N PRO A 174 -0.20 3.84 -12.42
CA PRO A 174 0.54 2.60 -12.68
C PRO A 174 -0.07 1.34 -12.07
N ALA A 175 -0.74 1.43 -10.93
CA ALA A 175 -1.41 0.28 -10.31
C ALA A 175 -2.42 -0.43 -11.23
N ARG A 176 -2.90 0.25 -12.30
CA ARG A 176 -3.88 -0.28 -13.24
C ARG A 176 -3.27 -1.00 -14.43
N TRP A 177 -2.09 -0.58 -14.88
CA TRP A 177 -1.45 -1.09 -16.10
C TRP A 177 -0.09 -1.75 -15.90
N HIS A 178 0.62 -1.48 -14.81
CA HIS A 178 1.92 -2.07 -14.56
C HIS A 178 1.82 -3.60 -14.47
N ASP A 179 2.62 -4.28 -15.28
CA ASP A 179 2.81 -5.72 -15.23
C ASP A 179 4.14 -6.04 -14.53
N PRO A 180 4.14 -6.73 -13.37
CA PRO A 180 5.36 -7.13 -12.67
C PRO A 180 6.31 -8.01 -13.51
N LYS A 181 5.78 -8.66 -14.56
CA LYS A 181 6.55 -9.48 -15.51
C LYS A 181 6.96 -8.72 -16.77
N GLY A 182 6.55 -7.46 -16.88
CA GLY A 182 6.86 -6.59 -18.01
C GLY A 182 8.30 -6.11 -18.02
N SER A 183 8.68 -5.35 -19.05
CA SER A 183 10.04 -4.84 -19.25
C SER A 183 10.44 -3.73 -18.30
N LEU A 184 9.48 -3.02 -17.68
CA LEU A 184 9.72 -1.92 -16.75
C LEU A 184 9.43 -2.36 -15.31
N SER A 185 10.43 -2.28 -14.46
CA SER A 185 10.25 -2.54 -13.02
C SER A 185 9.47 -1.42 -12.35
N ALA A 186 8.80 -1.72 -11.23
CA ALA A 186 8.13 -0.71 -10.40
C ALA A 186 9.08 0.40 -9.96
N GLU A 187 10.35 0.08 -9.69
CA GLU A 187 11.40 1.06 -9.35
C GLU A 187 11.66 2.00 -10.51
N THR A 188 11.86 1.48 -11.72
CA THR A 188 12.10 2.30 -12.92
C THR A 188 10.92 3.24 -13.20
N ILE A 189 9.69 2.73 -13.11
CA ILE A 189 8.48 3.53 -13.30
C ILE A 189 8.37 4.62 -12.23
N ALA A 190 8.65 4.30 -10.97
CA ALA A 190 8.62 5.26 -9.87
C ALA A 190 9.62 6.41 -10.11
N VAL A 191 10.87 6.09 -10.50
CA VAL A 191 11.89 7.10 -10.81
C VAL A 191 11.44 8.00 -11.96
N MET A 192 11.00 7.42 -13.06
CA MET A 192 10.57 8.19 -14.25
C MET A 192 9.39 9.12 -13.94
N LEU A 193 8.37 8.63 -13.22
CA LEU A 193 7.19 9.44 -12.88
C LEU A 193 7.52 10.54 -11.90
N VAL A 194 8.27 10.25 -10.83
CA VAL A 194 8.66 11.25 -9.85
C VAL A 194 9.54 12.32 -10.48
N ASP A 195 10.44 11.95 -11.37
CA ASP A 195 11.25 12.90 -12.14
C ASP A 195 10.39 13.85 -12.98
N ILE A 196 9.42 13.33 -13.72
CA ILE A 196 8.49 14.15 -14.51
C ILE A 196 7.69 15.09 -13.61
N LEU A 197 7.14 14.58 -12.51
CA LEU A 197 6.29 15.33 -11.60
C LEU A 197 7.03 16.42 -10.80
N THR A 198 8.33 16.25 -10.54
CA THR A 198 9.11 17.17 -9.70
C THR A 198 10.05 18.08 -10.49
N LYS A 199 10.35 17.74 -11.73
CA LYS A 199 11.23 18.50 -12.63
C LYS A 199 10.50 19.17 -13.79
N GLY A 200 9.23 18.77 -14.03
CA GLY A 200 8.44 19.26 -15.17
C GLY A 200 8.90 18.71 -16.53
N LEU A 201 8.38 19.33 -17.59
CA LEU A 201 8.67 18.99 -19.00
C LEU A 201 9.53 20.06 -19.69
N ASP A 202 9.93 21.11 -18.99
CA ASP A 202 10.76 22.16 -19.59
C ASP A 202 12.14 21.63 -20.00
N PRO A 203 12.72 22.14 -21.10
CA PRO A 203 14.06 21.79 -21.50
C PRO A 203 15.05 22.08 -20.35
N ARG A 204 15.94 21.16 -20.11
CA ARG A 204 17.02 21.38 -19.12
C ARG A 204 18.10 22.25 -19.79
N ALA A 205 18.46 23.34 -19.10
CA ALA A 205 19.58 24.17 -19.50
C ALA A 205 20.91 23.41 -19.39
#